data_cf3a2d68394ed25001f6799db25945e3
#
_entry.id   cf3a2d68394ed25001f6799db25945e3
#
_cell.length_a   1.000
_cell.length_b   1.000
_cell.length_c   1.000
_cell.angle_alpha   90.00
_cell.angle_beta   90.00
_cell.angle_gamma   90.00
#
_symmetry.space_group_name_H-M   'P 1'
#
loop_
_entity.id
_entity.type
_entity.pdbx_description
1 polymer ?
#
loop_
_entity_poly.entity_id
_entity_poly.type
_entity_poly.pdbx_seq_one_letter_code
_entity_poly.pdbx_strand_id
1 'polypeptide(L)'
;MALQASNHRKEQGRWWYDAKVRALLFQCLAVAAVIAFLFYIVNNALTNLATRGITTGFDFLGNTAGFGILQSLIPYDETYTFGRTFVVGLLNTLLVSVLGILFATLLGFVLGVARLSRNWLVAKIATVYIETFRNIPLLLQIFFWYFSVLRTLPSPRESVELGGLAFLNVRGFYLPKPLFEEGFGYVICALLLAVVLSWGLSRWARRRQALTGRIFPFWRCVAALVILLPAITFLLAGSPLTWSVPTLQGFNFRGGLTVLPELAALLLALTIYTAAFIAEIVRSGILAISKGQTEAASALGLSPTKTLRLVVIPQAMRVIIPPLTSQYLNLTKNSSLATAIGYPDLVSVFMGTTLNQTGQAIEVIAMTMGVYLIISITTSVLMNIYNRRMTLVER
;
A
#
# COMPACT_ATOMS: atom_id res chain seq x y z
N MET A 1 75.51 39.59 6.83
CA MET A 1 74.10 39.12 7.08
C MET A 1 73.58 38.55 5.81
N ALA A 2 73.66 37.24 5.65
CA ALA A 2 73.27 36.54 4.45
C ALA A 2 71.90 35.98 4.66
N LEU A 3 70.91 36.40 3.87
CA LEU A 3 69.53 35.85 3.83
C LEU A 3 69.56 34.50 3.09
N GLN A 4 69.36 33.41 3.83
CA GLN A 4 69.12 32.10 3.27
C GLN A 4 67.70 32.05 2.67
N ALA A 5 67.62 32.10 1.34
CA ALA A 5 66.42 31.78 0.61
C ALA A 5 66.20 30.24 0.64
N SER A 6 65.28 29.79 1.43
CA SER A 6 64.86 28.36 1.43
C SER A 6 64.09 28.05 0.14
N ASN A 7 64.74 27.41 -0.78
CA ASN A 7 64.18 26.83 -1.98
C ASN A 7 63.29 25.63 -1.59
N HIS A 8 62.00 25.87 -1.34
CA HIS A 8 60.99 24.79 -1.33
C HIS A 8 60.83 24.26 -2.77
N ARG A 9 61.69 23.33 -3.18
CA ARG A 9 61.33 22.44 -4.28
C ARG A 9 60.03 21.73 -3.91
N LYS A 10 58.94 22.08 -4.58
CA LYS A 10 57.74 21.24 -4.66
C LYS A 10 58.23 19.91 -5.28
N GLU A 11 58.42 18.90 -4.45
CA GLU A 11 58.50 17.53 -4.93
C GLU A 11 57.22 17.28 -5.68
N GLN A 12 57.31 17.11 -7.00
CA GLN A 12 56.28 16.58 -7.83
C GLN A 12 56.08 15.10 -7.41
N GLY A 13 55.32 14.92 -6.31
CA GLY A 13 54.95 13.63 -5.83
C GLY A 13 54.20 12.90 -6.98
N ARG A 14 54.78 11.80 -7.43
CA ARG A 14 54.14 10.95 -8.43
C ARG A 14 52.68 10.77 -8.03
N TRP A 15 51.78 11.17 -8.90
CA TRP A 15 50.29 11.11 -8.71
C TRP A 15 49.80 9.75 -8.16
N TRP A 16 50.53 8.67 -8.35
CA TRP A 16 50.31 7.34 -7.78
C TRP A 16 50.42 7.27 -6.25
N TYR A 17 51.07 8.22 -5.59
CA TYR A 17 51.23 8.23 -4.13
C TYR A 17 50.15 9.07 -3.45
N ASP A 18 49.34 9.82 -4.22
CA ASP A 18 48.19 10.53 -3.68
C ASP A 18 47.09 9.53 -3.31
N ALA A 19 46.74 9.47 -2.03
CA ALA A 19 45.71 8.58 -1.51
C ALA A 19 44.34 8.79 -2.18
N LYS A 20 44.01 10.05 -2.54
CA LYS A 20 42.73 10.39 -3.22
C LYS A 20 42.72 9.87 -4.65
N VAL A 21 43.83 9.99 -5.39
CA VAL A 21 43.96 9.48 -6.76
C VAL A 21 43.87 7.97 -6.80
N ARG A 22 44.54 7.28 -5.86
CA ARG A 22 44.42 5.82 -5.73
C ARG A 22 43.02 5.37 -5.40
N ALA A 23 42.35 6.02 -4.44
CA ALA A 23 40.97 5.71 -4.08
C ALA A 23 40.03 5.87 -5.28
N LEU A 24 40.15 6.98 -6.03
CA LEU A 24 39.38 7.19 -7.25
C LEU A 24 39.63 6.13 -8.32
N LEU A 25 40.95 5.76 -8.52
CA LEU A 25 41.32 4.74 -9.48
C LEU A 25 40.73 3.37 -9.13
N PHE A 26 40.80 2.96 -7.85
CA PHE A 26 40.22 1.70 -7.41
C PHE A 26 38.69 1.72 -7.51
N GLN A 27 38.04 2.86 -7.23
CA GLN A 27 36.59 3.03 -7.42
C GLN A 27 36.23 2.89 -8.90
N CYS A 28 36.94 3.58 -9.80
CA CYS A 28 36.70 3.47 -11.24
C CYS A 28 36.94 2.04 -11.75
N LEU A 29 38.00 1.37 -11.29
CA LEU A 29 38.29 -0.03 -11.62
C LEU A 29 37.17 -0.96 -11.12
N ALA A 30 36.73 -0.79 -9.89
CA ALA A 30 35.63 -1.57 -9.33
C ALA A 30 34.32 -1.38 -10.11
N VAL A 31 33.96 -0.12 -10.44
CA VAL A 31 32.80 0.18 -11.26
C VAL A 31 32.94 -0.42 -12.67
N ALA A 32 34.09 -0.27 -13.31
CA ALA A 32 34.34 -0.84 -14.62
C ALA A 32 34.25 -2.39 -14.59
N ALA A 33 34.79 -3.04 -13.55
CA ALA A 33 34.69 -4.49 -13.37
C ALA A 33 33.24 -4.95 -13.20
N VAL A 34 32.42 -4.21 -12.42
CA VAL A 34 30.99 -4.50 -12.27
C VAL A 34 30.26 -4.33 -13.59
N ILE A 35 30.51 -3.25 -14.33
CA ILE A 35 29.90 -3.02 -15.65
C ILE A 35 30.29 -4.12 -16.64
N ALA A 36 31.57 -4.48 -16.71
CA ALA A 36 32.05 -5.54 -17.58
C ALA A 36 31.43 -6.91 -17.22
N PHE A 37 31.29 -7.20 -15.93
CA PHE A 37 30.65 -8.43 -15.45
C PHE A 37 29.17 -8.47 -15.81
N LEU A 38 28.42 -7.35 -15.62
CA LEU A 38 27.02 -7.25 -16.01
C LEU A 38 26.87 -7.39 -17.53
N PHE A 39 27.72 -6.74 -18.31
CA PHE A 39 27.72 -6.88 -19.76
C PHE A 39 27.94 -8.32 -20.20
N TYR A 40 28.92 -9.00 -19.59
CA TYR A 40 29.21 -10.42 -19.86
C TYR A 40 28.02 -11.31 -19.56
N ILE A 41 27.37 -11.12 -18.40
CA ILE A 41 26.17 -11.90 -18.02
C ILE A 41 25.03 -11.67 -19.03
N VAL A 42 24.74 -10.40 -19.37
CA VAL A 42 23.65 -10.06 -20.30
C VAL A 42 23.95 -10.64 -21.69
N ASN A 43 25.16 -10.44 -22.20
CA ASN A 43 25.55 -10.97 -23.51
C ASN A 43 25.48 -12.50 -23.57
N ASN A 44 25.94 -13.16 -22.52
CA ASN A 44 25.88 -14.62 -22.42
C ASN A 44 24.43 -15.12 -22.34
N ALA A 45 23.58 -14.44 -21.58
CA ALA A 45 22.15 -14.76 -21.49
C ALA A 45 21.47 -14.60 -22.87
N LEU A 46 21.69 -13.48 -23.56
CA LEU A 46 21.12 -13.23 -24.89
C LEU A 46 21.59 -14.27 -25.93
N THR A 47 22.87 -14.61 -25.91
CA THR A 47 23.43 -15.65 -26.81
C THR A 47 22.79 -17.01 -26.52
N ASN A 48 22.66 -17.39 -25.26
CA ASN A 48 22.02 -18.65 -24.87
C ASN A 48 20.53 -18.70 -25.24
N LEU A 49 19.81 -17.58 -25.14
CA LEU A 49 18.40 -17.49 -25.59
C LEU A 49 18.32 -17.65 -27.11
N ALA A 50 19.16 -16.95 -27.86
CA ALA A 50 19.21 -17.04 -29.32
C ALA A 50 19.49 -18.47 -29.78
N THR A 51 20.47 -19.16 -29.16
CA THR A 51 20.79 -20.57 -29.48
C THR A 51 19.66 -21.54 -29.17
N ARG A 52 18.80 -21.21 -28.22
CA ARG A 52 17.60 -21.99 -27.87
C ARG A 52 16.35 -21.62 -28.69
N GLY A 53 16.46 -20.68 -29.63
CA GLY A 53 15.35 -20.21 -30.45
C GLY A 53 14.32 -19.37 -29.67
N ILE A 54 14.68 -18.87 -28.49
CA ILE A 54 13.80 -18.00 -27.70
C ILE A 54 13.93 -16.58 -28.22
N THR A 55 12.83 -16.01 -28.70
CA THR A 55 12.77 -14.62 -29.15
C THR A 55 12.87 -13.67 -27.97
N THR A 56 13.64 -12.60 -28.12
CA THR A 56 13.78 -11.52 -27.15
C THR A 56 13.03 -10.27 -27.65
N GLY A 57 12.59 -9.42 -26.72
CA GLY A 57 11.89 -8.20 -27.05
C GLY A 57 10.48 -8.13 -26.47
N PHE A 58 9.80 -7.02 -26.69
CA PHE A 58 8.48 -6.73 -26.08
C PHE A 58 7.30 -6.93 -27.02
N ASP A 59 7.53 -7.47 -28.22
CA ASP A 59 6.47 -7.66 -29.22
C ASP A 59 5.38 -8.62 -28.74
N PHE A 60 5.73 -9.56 -27.87
CA PHE A 60 4.77 -10.48 -27.27
C PHE A 60 3.62 -9.76 -26.53
N LEU A 61 3.85 -8.55 -26.02
CA LEU A 61 2.81 -7.78 -25.33
C LEU A 61 1.60 -7.49 -26.23
N GLY A 62 1.80 -7.44 -27.54
CA GLY A 62 0.74 -7.27 -28.54
C GLY A 62 -0.01 -8.56 -28.90
N ASN A 63 0.53 -9.73 -28.54
CA ASN A 63 -0.08 -11.02 -28.88
C ASN A 63 -1.24 -11.34 -27.94
N THR A 64 -2.21 -12.14 -28.44
CA THR A 64 -3.36 -12.60 -27.65
C THR A 64 -2.89 -13.53 -26.54
N ALA A 65 -3.41 -13.28 -25.33
CA ALA A 65 -3.00 -14.03 -24.12
C ALA A 65 -3.61 -15.44 -24.07
N GLY A 66 -4.86 -15.61 -24.52
CA GLY A 66 -5.53 -16.92 -24.62
C GLY A 66 -5.86 -17.59 -23.29
N PHE A 67 -5.85 -16.88 -22.16
CA PHE A 67 -6.23 -17.42 -20.86
C PHE A 67 -7.09 -16.45 -20.04
N GLY A 68 -7.99 -17.02 -19.23
CA GLY A 68 -8.88 -16.26 -18.35
C GLY A 68 -8.21 -15.84 -17.04
N ILE A 69 -8.61 -14.67 -16.50
CA ILE A 69 -8.21 -14.18 -15.18
C ILE A 69 -9.48 -14.04 -14.34
N LEU A 70 -9.55 -14.75 -13.20
CA LEU A 70 -10.75 -14.83 -12.35
C LEU A 70 -11.17 -13.48 -11.76
N GLN A 71 -10.23 -12.59 -11.49
CA GLN A 71 -10.49 -11.26 -10.97
C GLN A 71 -9.85 -10.21 -11.86
N SER A 72 -10.67 -9.27 -12.31
CA SER A 72 -10.22 -8.11 -13.08
C SER A 72 -10.99 -6.87 -12.65
N LEU A 73 -10.24 -5.77 -12.42
CA LEU A 73 -10.81 -4.44 -12.12
C LEU A 73 -11.16 -3.66 -13.39
N ILE A 74 -10.74 -4.15 -14.56
CA ILE A 74 -10.99 -3.59 -15.88
C ILE A 74 -11.54 -4.68 -16.79
N PRO A 75 -12.28 -4.36 -17.86
CA PRO A 75 -12.76 -5.36 -18.81
C PRO A 75 -11.60 -6.20 -19.36
N TYR A 76 -11.72 -7.51 -19.21
CA TYR A 76 -10.75 -8.50 -19.65
C TYR A 76 -11.45 -9.82 -20.00
N ASP A 77 -11.06 -10.40 -21.13
CA ASP A 77 -11.38 -11.76 -21.57
C ASP A 77 -10.16 -12.39 -22.28
N GLU A 78 -10.28 -13.62 -22.71
CA GLU A 78 -9.18 -14.40 -23.32
C GLU A 78 -8.70 -13.88 -24.66
N THR A 79 -9.44 -12.98 -25.31
CA THR A 79 -9.07 -12.38 -26.61
C THR A 79 -8.12 -11.19 -26.49
N TYR A 80 -7.98 -10.67 -25.26
CA TYR A 80 -7.07 -9.56 -24.99
C TYR A 80 -5.60 -9.98 -25.01
N THR A 81 -4.73 -8.98 -25.12
CA THR A 81 -3.28 -9.15 -25.25
C THR A 81 -2.57 -9.38 -23.92
N PHE A 82 -1.33 -9.89 -23.99
CA PHE A 82 -0.45 -9.99 -22.80
C PHE A 82 -0.19 -8.62 -22.14
N GLY A 83 -0.14 -7.53 -22.91
CA GLY A 83 -0.08 -6.19 -22.34
C GLY A 83 -1.29 -5.86 -21.46
N ARG A 84 -2.47 -6.35 -21.81
CA ARG A 84 -3.69 -6.19 -21.00
C ARG A 84 -3.63 -7.05 -19.73
N THR A 85 -3.12 -8.29 -19.81
CA THR A 85 -2.94 -9.14 -18.62
C THR A 85 -1.98 -8.53 -17.61
N PHE A 86 -0.91 -7.87 -18.10
CA PHE A 86 0.02 -7.13 -17.27
C PHE A 86 -0.68 -6.03 -16.46
N VAL A 87 -1.54 -5.24 -17.10
CA VAL A 87 -2.31 -4.19 -16.43
C VAL A 87 -3.28 -4.78 -15.41
N VAL A 88 -3.96 -5.89 -15.74
CA VAL A 88 -4.86 -6.58 -14.79
C VAL A 88 -4.09 -7.06 -13.56
N GLY A 89 -2.97 -7.75 -13.74
CA GLY A 89 -2.14 -8.23 -12.63
C GLY A 89 -1.59 -7.07 -11.78
N LEU A 90 -1.17 -5.97 -12.41
CA LEU A 90 -0.74 -4.76 -11.72
C LEU A 90 -1.85 -4.17 -10.84
N LEU A 91 -3.06 -4.03 -11.40
CA LEU A 91 -4.20 -3.48 -10.66
C LEU A 91 -4.61 -4.38 -9.48
N ASN A 92 -4.57 -5.70 -9.65
CA ASN A 92 -4.83 -6.65 -8.58
C ASN A 92 -3.78 -6.57 -7.46
N THR A 93 -2.50 -6.40 -7.81
CA THR A 93 -1.42 -6.17 -6.84
C THR A 93 -1.62 -4.86 -6.07
N LEU A 94 -1.99 -3.78 -6.76
CA LEU A 94 -2.29 -2.49 -6.13
C LEU A 94 -3.51 -2.58 -5.21
N LEU A 95 -4.57 -3.27 -5.62
CA LEU A 95 -5.77 -3.49 -4.81
C LEU A 95 -5.42 -4.13 -3.46
N VAL A 96 -4.70 -5.25 -3.50
CA VAL A 96 -4.26 -5.95 -2.27
C VAL A 96 -3.37 -5.07 -1.42
N SER A 97 -2.41 -4.37 -2.05
CA SER A 97 -1.46 -3.52 -1.32
C SER A 97 -2.16 -2.37 -0.62
N VAL A 98 -3.05 -1.65 -1.31
CA VAL A 98 -3.78 -0.50 -0.75
C VAL A 98 -4.73 -0.94 0.37
N LEU A 99 -5.55 -1.97 0.13
CA LEU A 99 -6.47 -2.49 1.14
C LEU A 99 -5.72 -3.09 2.34
N GLY A 100 -4.67 -3.84 2.08
CA GLY A 100 -3.82 -4.42 3.13
C GLY A 100 -3.16 -3.36 4.01
N ILE A 101 -2.59 -2.30 3.41
CA ILE A 101 -2.01 -1.17 4.15
C ILE A 101 -3.08 -0.48 4.99
N LEU A 102 -4.25 -0.21 4.42
CA LEU A 102 -5.35 0.45 5.13
C LEU A 102 -5.78 -0.37 6.36
N PHE A 103 -6.12 -1.64 6.17
CA PHE A 103 -6.62 -2.48 7.25
C PHE A 103 -5.53 -2.80 8.29
N ALA A 104 -4.29 -3.09 7.84
CA ALA A 104 -3.17 -3.33 8.76
C ALA A 104 -2.84 -2.08 9.59
N THR A 105 -2.94 -0.90 9.02
CA THR A 105 -2.71 0.35 9.74
C THR A 105 -3.79 0.58 10.80
N LEU A 106 -5.06 0.46 10.43
CA LEU A 106 -6.17 0.65 11.36
C LEU A 106 -6.08 -0.35 12.53
N LEU A 107 -5.94 -1.64 12.21
CA LEU A 107 -5.84 -2.68 13.23
C LEU A 107 -4.58 -2.53 14.09
N GLY A 108 -3.44 -2.23 13.47
CA GLY A 108 -2.17 -2.06 14.16
C GLY A 108 -2.15 -0.87 15.12
N PHE A 109 -2.76 0.26 14.75
CA PHE A 109 -2.91 1.40 15.66
C PHE A 109 -3.82 1.05 16.85
N VAL A 110 -4.95 0.38 16.61
CA VAL A 110 -5.86 -0.05 17.68
C VAL A 110 -5.13 -0.99 18.65
N LEU A 111 -4.44 -2.00 18.15
CA LEU A 111 -3.70 -2.97 18.97
C LEU A 111 -2.51 -2.33 19.70
N GLY A 112 -1.78 -1.42 19.06
CA GLY A 112 -0.66 -0.71 19.67
C GLY A 112 -1.09 0.16 20.87
N VAL A 113 -2.20 0.87 20.72
CA VAL A 113 -2.83 1.63 21.80
C VAL A 113 -3.42 0.70 22.87
N ALA A 114 -4.10 -0.38 22.47
CA ALA A 114 -4.66 -1.38 23.37
C ALA A 114 -3.59 -2.02 24.28
N ARG A 115 -2.40 -2.29 23.74
CA ARG A 115 -1.27 -2.83 24.52
C ARG A 115 -0.78 -1.88 25.63
N LEU A 116 -1.02 -0.57 25.51
CA LEU A 116 -0.70 0.45 26.51
C LEU A 116 -1.86 0.73 27.49
N SER A 117 -2.96 -0.01 27.36
CA SER A 117 -4.13 0.16 28.24
C SER A 117 -3.81 -0.15 29.70
N ARG A 118 -4.40 0.62 30.61
CA ARG A 118 -4.39 0.33 32.06
C ARG A 118 -5.21 -0.92 32.41
N ASN A 119 -6.16 -1.29 31.55
CA ASN A 119 -6.92 -2.52 31.72
C ASN A 119 -6.03 -3.72 31.35
N TRP A 120 -5.74 -4.56 32.35
CA TRP A 120 -4.86 -5.72 32.22
C TRP A 120 -5.35 -6.69 31.11
N LEU A 121 -6.65 -6.95 31.04
CA LEU A 121 -7.19 -7.90 30.05
C LEU A 121 -7.00 -7.40 28.63
N VAL A 122 -7.29 -6.12 28.36
CA VAL A 122 -7.10 -5.49 27.04
C VAL A 122 -5.62 -5.52 26.64
N ALA A 123 -4.72 -5.13 27.55
CA ALA A 123 -3.29 -5.16 27.30
C ALA A 123 -2.77 -6.58 27.06
N LYS A 124 -3.29 -7.58 27.80
CA LYS A 124 -2.89 -8.99 27.66
C LYS A 124 -3.34 -9.58 26.32
N ILE A 125 -4.59 -9.34 25.90
CA ILE A 125 -5.10 -9.79 24.61
C ILE A 125 -4.27 -9.19 23.47
N ALA A 126 -4.01 -7.88 23.48
CA ALA A 126 -3.17 -7.23 22.49
C ALA A 126 -1.74 -7.81 22.48
N THR A 127 -1.18 -8.10 23.64
CA THR A 127 0.16 -8.71 23.74
C THR A 127 0.19 -10.11 23.13
N VAL A 128 -0.78 -10.97 23.49
CA VAL A 128 -0.87 -12.33 22.93
C VAL A 128 -1.01 -12.28 21.40
N TYR A 129 -1.87 -11.42 20.88
CA TYR A 129 -2.01 -11.22 19.45
C TYR A 129 -0.66 -10.84 18.79
N ILE A 130 -0.01 -9.81 19.29
CA ILE A 130 1.24 -9.29 18.71
C ILE A 130 2.33 -10.36 18.71
N GLU A 131 2.56 -11.01 19.85
CA GLU A 131 3.61 -12.03 19.99
C GLU A 131 3.31 -13.28 19.13
N THR A 132 2.05 -13.66 18.99
CA THR A 132 1.65 -14.81 18.17
C THR A 132 1.88 -14.52 16.69
N PHE A 133 1.28 -13.46 16.17
CA PHE A 133 1.28 -13.23 14.72
C PHE A 133 2.61 -12.69 14.16
N ARG A 134 3.46 -12.09 14.98
CA ARG A 134 4.84 -11.73 14.58
C ARG A 134 5.76 -12.93 14.43
N ASN A 135 5.52 -14.02 15.18
CA ASN A 135 6.40 -15.18 15.22
C ASN A 135 5.97 -16.32 14.27
N ILE A 136 4.79 -16.22 13.65
CA ILE A 136 4.33 -17.18 12.65
C ILE A 136 4.68 -16.65 11.25
N PRO A 137 5.36 -17.43 10.39
CA PRO A 137 5.66 -17.02 9.01
C PRO A 137 4.39 -16.65 8.23
N LEU A 138 4.45 -15.54 7.48
CA LEU A 138 3.30 -15.02 6.75
C LEU A 138 2.69 -16.05 5.77
N LEU A 139 3.53 -16.80 5.05
CA LEU A 139 3.06 -17.80 4.10
C LEU A 139 2.20 -18.87 4.77
N LEU A 140 2.55 -19.30 5.99
CA LEU A 140 1.75 -20.25 6.76
C LEU A 140 0.42 -19.64 7.19
N GLN A 141 0.37 -18.34 7.50
CA GLN A 141 -0.88 -17.64 7.79
C GLN A 141 -1.78 -17.58 6.55
N ILE A 142 -1.20 -17.32 5.36
CA ILE A 142 -1.96 -17.33 4.09
C ILE A 142 -2.59 -18.71 3.87
N PHE A 143 -1.81 -19.79 4.02
CA PHE A 143 -2.31 -21.16 3.87
C PHE A 143 -3.38 -21.52 4.90
N PHE A 144 -3.20 -21.11 6.17
CA PHE A 144 -4.19 -21.32 7.21
C PHE A 144 -5.53 -20.66 6.84
N TRP A 145 -5.52 -19.38 6.50
CA TRP A 145 -6.76 -18.67 6.14
C TRP A 145 -7.41 -19.26 4.88
N TYR A 146 -6.63 -19.63 3.88
CA TYR A 146 -7.17 -20.15 2.64
C TYR A 146 -7.68 -21.59 2.80
N PHE A 147 -6.82 -22.54 3.22
CA PHE A 147 -7.16 -23.96 3.25
C PHE A 147 -7.95 -24.37 4.49
N SER A 148 -7.62 -23.84 5.67
CA SER A 148 -8.22 -24.27 6.93
C SER A 148 -9.48 -23.48 7.30
N VAL A 149 -9.65 -22.25 6.77
CA VAL A 149 -10.82 -21.42 7.09
C VAL A 149 -11.74 -21.27 5.89
N LEU A 150 -11.27 -20.72 4.77
CA LEU A 150 -12.17 -20.38 3.66
C LEU A 150 -12.59 -21.59 2.82
N ARG A 151 -11.73 -22.61 2.69
CA ARG A 151 -12.06 -23.84 1.96
C ARG A 151 -12.98 -24.78 2.73
N THR A 152 -13.17 -24.57 4.03
CA THR A 152 -14.11 -25.34 4.86
C THR A 152 -15.51 -24.70 4.91
N LEU A 153 -15.71 -23.54 4.27
CA LEU A 153 -17.02 -22.92 4.16
C LEU A 153 -18.00 -23.80 3.35
N PRO A 154 -19.31 -23.65 3.59
CA PRO A 154 -20.33 -24.46 2.93
C PRO A 154 -20.35 -24.26 1.41
N SER A 155 -21.02 -25.19 0.71
CA SER A 155 -21.25 -25.11 -0.73
C SER A 155 -22.10 -23.88 -1.10
N PRO A 156 -22.12 -23.41 -2.37
CA PRO A 156 -22.95 -22.28 -2.76
C PRO A 156 -24.45 -22.44 -2.50
N ARG A 157 -24.97 -23.70 -2.48
CA ARG A 157 -26.37 -23.98 -2.18
C ARG A 157 -26.71 -23.85 -0.70
N GLU A 158 -25.73 -24.04 0.16
CA GLU A 158 -25.84 -24.00 1.62
C GLU A 158 -25.14 -22.74 2.20
N SER A 159 -24.99 -21.71 1.39
CA SER A 159 -24.29 -20.47 1.77
C SER A 159 -24.79 -19.91 3.08
N VAL A 160 -23.86 -19.38 3.89
CA VAL A 160 -24.23 -18.56 5.05
C VAL A 160 -24.84 -17.25 4.55
N GLU A 161 -26.11 -17.07 4.83
CA GLU A 161 -26.86 -15.86 4.43
C GLU A 161 -26.72 -14.77 5.48
N LEU A 162 -26.39 -13.59 5.05
CA LEU A 162 -26.25 -12.41 5.89
C LEU A 162 -27.30 -11.36 5.47
N GLY A 163 -28.42 -11.37 6.19
CA GLY A 163 -29.50 -10.39 6.00
C GLY A 163 -30.20 -10.43 4.63
N GLY A 164 -30.22 -11.57 3.94
CA GLY A 164 -30.89 -11.74 2.64
C GLY A 164 -30.19 -11.06 1.45
N LEU A 165 -29.08 -10.36 1.69
CA LEU A 165 -28.42 -9.53 0.69
C LEU A 165 -26.98 -10.00 0.39
N ALA A 166 -26.31 -10.64 1.34
CA ALA A 166 -24.94 -11.10 1.20
C ALA A 166 -24.83 -12.60 1.50
N PHE A 167 -23.94 -13.31 0.79
CA PHE A 167 -23.80 -14.75 0.88
C PHE A 167 -22.32 -15.12 0.98
N LEU A 168 -22.00 -15.98 1.96
CA LEU A 168 -20.65 -16.47 2.20
C LEU A 168 -20.59 -17.98 1.99
N ASN A 169 -19.69 -18.43 1.11
CA ASN A 169 -19.48 -19.83 0.80
C ASN A 169 -18.05 -20.11 0.33
N VAL A 170 -17.73 -21.36 0.02
CA VAL A 170 -16.39 -21.79 -0.43
C VAL A 170 -15.90 -21.09 -1.71
N ARG A 171 -16.79 -20.51 -2.52
CA ARG A 171 -16.44 -19.79 -3.76
C ARG A 171 -16.23 -18.30 -3.56
N GLY A 172 -16.54 -17.78 -2.37
CA GLY A 172 -16.28 -16.39 -2.01
C GLY A 172 -17.39 -15.73 -1.20
N PHE A 173 -17.20 -14.44 -1.02
CA PHE A 173 -18.17 -13.57 -0.36
C PHE A 173 -18.88 -12.71 -1.40
N TYR A 174 -20.18 -12.90 -1.51
CA TYR A 174 -21.05 -12.24 -2.48
C TYR A 174 -21.78 -11.10 -1.80
N LEU A 175 -21.63 -9.89 -2.34
CA LEU A 175 -22.19 -8.65 -1.82
C LEU A 175 -23.07 -7.97 -2.87
N PRO A 176 -24.08 -7.17 -2.49
CA PRO A 176 -24.77 -6.29 -3.43
C PRO A 176 -23.78 -5.33 -4.09
N LYS A 177 -23.85 -5.21 -5.41
CA LYS A 177 -23.04 -4.27 -6.18
C LYS A 177 -23.86 -3.04 -6.53
N PRO A 178 -23.39 -1.81 -6.21
CA PRO A 178 -24.06 -0.61 -6.68
C PRO A 178 -23.88 -0.49 -8.20
N LEU A 179 -24.96 -0.28 -8.90
CA LEU A 179 -24.99 0.05 -10.32
C LEU A 179 -25.31 1.52 -10.45
N PHE A 180 -24.39 2.28 -11.02
CA PHE A 180 -24.55 3.70 -11.27
C PHE A 180 -25.26 3.90 -12.59
N GLU A 181 -26.45 4.49 -12.54
CA GLU A 181 -27.27 4.77 -13.72
C GLU A 181 -26.96 6.15 -14.32
N GLU A 182 -27.57 6.42 -15.47
CA GLU A 182 -27.48 7.74 -16.11
C GLU A 182 -27.94 8.82 -15.12
N GLY A 183 -27.14 9.89 -14.99
CA GLY A 183 -27.38 10.95 -14.01
C GLY A 183 -26.55 10.85 -12.74
N PHE A 184 -25.94 9.70 -12.40
CA PHE A 184 -25.04 9.62 -11.24
C PHE A 184 -23.80 10.53 -11.37
N GLY A 185 -23.40 10.84 -12.60
CA GLY A 185 -22.37 11.83 -12.88
C GLY A 185 -22.63 13.20 -12.24
N TYR A 186 -23.89 13.65 -12.19
CA TYR A 186 -24.26 14.91 -11.54
C TYR A 186 -24.03 14.87 -10.04
N VAL A 187 -24.21 13.71 -9.39
CA VAL A 187 -23.95 13.52 -7.95
C VAL A 187 -22.45 13.63 -7.66
N ILE A 188 -21.61 13.05 -8.53
CA ILE A 188 -20.15 13.16 -8.44
C ILE A 188 -19.73 14.62 -8.62
N CYS A 189 -20.27 15.31 -9.63
CA CYS A 189 -19.99 16.73 -9.84
C CYS A 189 -20.42 17.58 -8.64
N ALA A 190 -21.58 17.30 -8.04
CA ALA A 190 -22.05 17.96 -6.83
C ALA A 190 -21.11 17.71 -5.63
N LEU A 191 -20.59 16.50 -5.46
CA LEU A 191 -19.61 16.17 -4.43
C LEU A 191 -18.30 16.94 -4.63
N LEU A 192 -17.78 16.96 -5.86
CA LEU A 192 -16.58 17.73 -6.19
C LEU A 192 -16.79 19.23 -5.94
N LEU A 193 -17.94 19.76 -6.34
CA LEU A 193 -18.31 21.15 -6.05
C LEU A 193 -18.37 21.42 -4.54
N ALA A 194 -18.96 20.51 -3.76
CA ALA A 194 -19.00 20.62 -2.29
C ALA A 194 -17.60 20.67 -1.68
N VAL A 195 -16.66 19.89 -2.18
CA VAL A 195 -15.25 19.90 -1.76
C VAL A 195 -14.59 21.25 -2.08
N VAL A 196 -14.78 21.76 -3.30
CA VAL A 196 -14.24 23.07 -3.73
C VAL A 196 -14.84 24.20 -2.88
N LEU A 197 -16.16 24.20 -2.67
CA LEU A 197 -16.83 25.18 -1.82
C LEU A 197 -16.35 25.11 -0.36
N SER A 198 -16.13 23.89 0.16
CA SER A 198 -15.58 23.69 1.51
C SER A 198 -14.18 24.27 1.66
N TRP A 199 -13.35 24.14 0.63
CA TRP A 199 -12.02 24.76 0.60
C TRP A 199 -12.09 26.30 0.56
N GLY A 200 -12.98 26.88 -0.25
CA GLY A 200 -13.26 28.32 -0.25
C GLY A 200 -13.78 28.80 1.11
N LEU A 201 -14.74 28.06 1.70
CA LEU A 201 -15.28 28.35 3.03
C LEU A 201 -14.20 28.30 4.12
N SER A 202 -13.24 27.39 4.03
CA SER A 202 -12.12 27.31 4.97
C SER A 202 -11.26 28.58 4.96
N ARG A 203 -10.96 29.10 3.76
CA ARG A 203 -10.20 30.34 3.60
C ARG A 203 -10.96 31.55 4.11
N TRP A 204 -12.26 31.62 3.80
CA TRP A 204 -13.13 32.71 4.28
C TRP A 204 -13.28 32.68 5.80
N ALA A 205 -13.53 31.50 6.39
CA ALA A 205 -13.68 31.34 7.83
C ALA A 205 -12.42 31.76 8.61
N ARG A 206 -11.24 31.41 8.11
CA ARG A 206 -9.95 31.85 8.70
C ARG A 206 -9.76 33.37 8.61
N ARG A 207 -10.06 33.99 7.46
CA ARG A 207 -10.01 35.46 7.29
C ARG A 207 -10.98 36.17 8.23
N ARG A 208 -12.23 35.67 8.32
CA ARG A 208 -13.23 36.21 9.23
C ARG A 208 -12.79 36.12 10.69
N GLN A 209 -12.25 34.98 11.09
CA GLN A 209 -11.74 34.78 12.46
C GLN A 209 -10.58 35.75 12.77
N ALA A 210 -9.66 35.97 11.83
CA ALA A 210 -8.55 36.90 11.97
C ALA A 210 -9.03 38.37 12.13
N LEU A 211 -10.12 38.75 11.42
CA LEU A 211 -10.64 40.12 11.45
C LEU A 211 -11.61 40.39 12.62
N THR A 212 -12.41 39.41 13.01
CA THR A 212 -13.52 39.62 13.97
C THR A 212 -13.37 38.90 15.30
N GLY A 213 -12.38 38.00 15.43
CA GLY A 213 -12.18 37.13 16.60
C GLY A 213 -13.28 36.05 16.77
N ARG A 214 -14.30 36.04 15.92
CA ARG A 214 -15.46 35.11 16.06
C ARG A 214 -15.15 33.79 15.35
N ILE A 215 -15.33 32.67 16.09
CA ILE A 215 -15.17 31.31 15.55
C ILE A 215 -16.41 30.95 14.73
N PHE A 216 -16.19 30.57 13.47
CA PHE A 216 -17.25 30.06 12.59
C PHE A 216 -17.40 28.54 12.78
N PRO A 217 -18.62 27.97 12.81
CA PRO A 217 -18.87 26.53 12.97
C PRO A 217 -18.53 25.77 11.67
N PHE A 218 -17.27 25.86 11.22
CA PHE A 218 -16.77 25.40 9.93
C PHE A 218 -17.13 23.94 9.64
N TRP A 219 -16.89 23.03 10.61
CA TRP A 219 -17.11 21.60 10.40
C TRP A 219 -18.59 21.24 10.21
N ARG A 220 -19.50 21.95 10.86
CA ARG A 220 -20.96 21.75 10.68
C ARG A 220 -21.39 22.16 9.28
N CYS A 221 -20.90 23.29 8.79
CA CYS A 221 -21.23 23.78 7.45
C CYS A 221 -20.61 22.90 6.35
N VAL A 222 -19.38 22.44 6.55
CA VAL A 222 -18.73 21.49 5.60
C VAL A 222 -19.48 20.16 5.59
N ALA A 223 -19.81 19.60 6.75
CA ALA A 223 -20.58 18.36 6.81
C ALA A 223 -21.96 18.51 6.12
N ALA A 224 -22.67 19.61 6.38
CA ALA A 224 -23.93 19.91 5.71
C ALA A 224 -23.74 20.01 4.18
N LEU A 225 -22.73 20.71 3.72
CA LEU A 225 -22.46 20.91 2.30
C LEU A 225 -22.11 19.60 1.59
N VAL A 226 -21.22 18.79 2.18
CA VAL A 226 -20.76 17.52 1.61
C VAL A 226 -21.83 16.43 1.63
N ILE A 227 -22.78 16.50 2.56
CA ILE A 227 -23.88 15.53 2.65
C ILE A 227 -25.11 16.04 1.86
N LEU A 228 -25.57 17.27 2.10
CA LEU A 228 -26.85 17.75 1.55
C LEU A 228 -26.75 18.02 0.05
N LEU A 229 -25.65 18.60 -0.44
CA LEU A 229 -25.55 18.93 -1.87
C LEU A 229 -25.59 17.68 -2.76
N PRO A 230 -24.78 16.64 -2.52
CA PRO A 230 -24.92 15.40 -3.27
C PRO A 230 -26.25 14.68 -3.02
N ALA A 231 -26.79 14.71 -1.80
CA ALA A 231 -28.08 14.07 -1.50
C ALA A 231 -29.24 14.72 -2.26
N ILE A 232 -29.30 16.05 -2.28
CA ILE A 232 -30.31 16.79 -3.05
C ILE A 232 -30.17 16.49 -4.53
N THR A 233 -28.93 16.53 -5.06
CA THR A 233 -28.65 16.20 -6.48
C THR A 233 -29.05 14.77 -6.80
N PHE A 234 -28.79 13.82 -5.89
CA PHE A 234 -29.20 12.43 -6.03
C PHE A 234 -30.71 12.26 -6.15
N LEU A 235 -31.48 12.96 -5.29
CA LEU A 235 -32.93 12.92 -5.34
C LEU A 235 -33.48 13.60 -6.60
N LEU A 236 -32.94 14.75 -6.99
CA LEU A 236 -33.34 15.48 -8.20
C LEU A 236 -33.03 14.75 -9.49
N ALA A 237 -31.93 13.95 -9.49
CA ALA A 237 -31.56 13.08 -10.62
C ALA A 237 -32.36 11.77 -10.68
N GLY A 238 -33.41 11.60 -9.87
CA GLY A 238 -34.26 10.42 -9.88
C GLY A 238 -33.65 9.21 -9.16
N SER A 239 -32.75 9.43 -8.19
CA SER A 239 -32.06 8.36 -7.43
C SER A 239 -31.29 7.37 -8.33
N PRO A 240 -30.29 7.82 -9.11
CA PRO A 240 -29.62 7.05 -10.15
C PRO A 240 -28.64 6.02 -9.56
N LEU A 241 -29.14 5.16 -8.67
CA LEU A 241 -28.40 4.06 -8.03
C LEU A 241 -29.32 2.88 -7.83
N THR A 242 -29.04 1.78 -8.52
CA THR A 242 -29.68 0.50 -8.29
C THR A 242 -28.69 -0.50 -7.72
N TRP A 243 -29.21 -1.58 -7.12
CA TRP A 243 -28.38 -2.61 -6.51
C TRP A 243 -28.55 -3.92 -7.26
N SER A 244 -27.44 -4.42 -7.81
CA SER A 244 -27.38 -5.81 -8.28
C SER A 244 -27.17 -6.71 -7.08
N VAL A 245 -28.25 -7.38 -6.64
CA VAL A 245 -28.18 -8.36 -5.55
C VAL A 245 -27.72 -9.70 -6.13
N PRO A 246 -26.76 -10.40 -5.50
CA PRO A 246 -26.32 -11.72 -5.93
C PRO A 246 -27.49 -12.72 -5.79
N THR A 247 -27.76 -13.48 -6.84
CA THR A 247 -28.81 -14.53 -6.86
C THR A 247 -28.18 -15.88 -7.20
N LEU A 248 -28.60 -16.95 -6.51
CA LEU A 248 -28.14 -18.30 -6.81
C LEU A 248 -28.76 -18.77 -8.13
N GLN A 249 -27.92 -19.03 -9.14
CA GLN A 249 -28.30 -19.55 -10.44
C GLN A 249 -27.54 -20.83 -10.74
N GLY A 250 -28.24 -21.95 -10.67
CA GLY A 250 -27.63 -23.28 -10.84
C GLY A 250 -26.68 -23.65 -9.71
N PHE A 251 -25.38 -23.65 -9.99
CA PHE A 251 -24.33 -24.05 -9.04
C PHE A 251 -23.52 -22.86 -8.48
N ASN A 252 -23.86 -21.65 -8.84
CA ASN A 252 -23.12 -20.45 -8.39
C ASN A 252 -24.00 -19.22 -8.30
N PHE A 253 -23.53 -18.19 -7.58
CA PHE A 253 -24.17 -16.89 -7.57
C PHE A 253 -23.84 -16.10 -8.84
N ARG A 254 -24.82 -15.35 -9.35
CA ARG A 254 -24.67 -14.38 -10.41
C ARG A 254 -25.15 -13.00 -9.95
N GLY A 255 -24.56 -11.96 -10.51
CA GLY A 255 -24.78 -10.57 -10.07
C GLY A 255 -24.00 -10.25 -8.79
N GLY A 256 -24.16 -9.01 -8.32
CA GLY A 256 -23.42 -8.53 -7.16
C GLY A 256 -21.94 -8.34 -7.38
N LEU A 257 -21.21 -8.11 -6.27
CA LEU A 257 -19.75 -8.07 -6.17
C LEU A 257 -19.28 -9.36 -5.52
N THR A 258 -18.35 -10.05 -6.16
CA THR A 258 -17.73 -11.24 -5.59
C THR A 258 -16.35 -10.92 -5.05
N VAL A 259 -16.12 -11.19 -3.76
CA VAL A 259 -14.78 -11.20 -3.16
C VAL A 259 -14.29 -12.62 -3.18
N LEU A 260 -13.28 -12.90 -3.99
CA LEU A 260 -12.70 -14.23 -4.12
C LEU A 260 -12.11 -14.72 -2.79
N PRO A 261 -12.16 -16.04 -2.50
CA PRO A 261 -11.55 -16.61 -1.30
C PRO A 261 -10.04 -16.32 -1.24
N GLU A 262 -9.36 -16.36 -2.38
CA GLU A 262 -7.94 -16.05 -2.52
C GLU A 262 -7.64 -14.59 -2.09
N LEU A 263 -8.46 -13.63 -2.52
CA LEU A 263 -8.34 -12.22 -2.10
C LEU A 263 -8.59 -12.06 -0.61
N ALA A 264 -9.65 -12.69 -0.10
CA ALA A 264 -10.01 -12.61 1.32
C ALA A 264 -8.91 -13.23 2.21
N ALA A 265 -8.40 -14.41 1.89
CA ALA A 265 -7.33 -15.07 2.63
C ALA A 265 -6.05 -14.23 2.65
N LEU A 266 -5.67 -13.70 1.50
CA LEU A 266 -4.48 -12.87 1.36
C LEU A 266 -4.61 -11.57 2.17
N LEU A 267 -5.74 -10.87 2.07
CA LEU A 267 -6.01 -9.65 2.82
C LEU A 267 -6.04 -9.90 4.34
N LEU A 268 -6.68 -10.98 4.79
CA LEU A 268 -6.69 -11.37 6.20
C LEU A 268 -5.27 -11.63 6.71
N ALA A 269 -4.50 -12.47 6.01
CA ALA A 269 -3.15 -12.81 6.40
C ALA A 269 -2.22 -11.58 6.43
N LEU A 270 -2.21 -10.78 5.35
CA LEU A 270 -1.38 -9.56 5.28
C LEU A 270 -1.77 -8.54 6.35
N THR A 271 -3.08 -8.37 6.57
CA THR A 271 -3.59 -7.43 7.58
C THR A 271 -3.19 -7.86 8.98
N ILE A 272 -3.47 -9.11 9.35
CA ILE A 272 -3.21 -9.65 10.68
C ILE A 272 -1.71 -9.65 10.98
N TYR A 273 -0.90 -10.13 10.04
CA TYR A 273 0.55 -10.17 10.17
C TYR A 273 1.15 -8.76 10.30
N THR A 274 0.86 -7.88 9.36
CA THR A 274 1.46 -6.54 9.34
C THR A 274 0.96 -5.66 10.49
N ALA A 275 -0.31 -5.82 10.89
CA ALA A 275 -0.85 -5.12 12.05
C ALA A 275 -0.09 -5.42 13.34
N ALA A 276 0.41 -6.64 13.52
CA ALA A 276 1.20 -6.99 14.70
C ALA A 276 2.53 -6.21 14.76
N PHE A 277 3.19 -5.99 13.61
CA PHE A 277 4.40 -5.15 13.55
C PHE A 277 4.08 -3.67 13.71
N ILE A 278 3.00 -3.19 13.09
CA ILE A 278 2.57 -1.79 13.22
C ILE A 278 2.19 -1.50 14.69
N ALA A 279 1.52 -2.42 15.37
CA ALA A 279 1.15 -2.27 16.77
C ALA A 279 2.38 -2.07 17.67
N GLU A 280 3.47 -2.78 17.42
CA GLU A 280 4.71 -2.62 18.17
C GLU A 280 5.40 -1.28 17.86
N ILE A 281 5.38 -0.84 16.60
CA ILE A 281 5.86 0.48 16.18
C ILE A 281 5.07 1.59 16.89
N VAL A 282 3.74 1.49 16.92
CA VAL A 282 2.87 2.46 17.59
C VAL A 282 3.16 2.48 19.10
N ARG A 283 3.24 1.31 19.75
CA ARG A 283 3.57 1.19 21.16
C ARG A 283 4.91 1.85 21.49
N SER A 284 5.95 1.49 20.75
CA SER A 284 7.31 2.02 20.97
C SER A 284 7.37 3.52 20.69
N GLY A 285 6.69 4.01 19.66
CA GLY A 285 6.62 5.44 19.35
C GLY A 285 5.93 6.27 20.41
N ILE A 286 4.87 5.75 21.04
CA ILE A 286 4.21 6.43 22.17
C ILE A 286 5.10 6.43 23.41
N LEU A 287 5.77 5.33 23.71
CA LEU A 287 6.67 5.20 24.85
C LEU A 287 7.97 6.00 24.71
N ALA A 288 8.37 6.36 23.49
CA ALA A 288 9.53 7.20 23.23
C ALA A 288 9.35 8.65 23.69
N ILE A 289 8.10 9.09 23.93
CA ILE A 289 7.81 10.43 24.41
C ILE A 289 8.13 10.52 25.92
N SER A 290 8.97 11.49 26.29
CA SER A 290 9.40 11.66 27.69
C SER A 290 8.21 11.96 28.59
N LYS A 291 8.22 11.40 29.81
CA LYS A 291 7.18 11.64 30.82
C LYS A 291 7.06 13.13 31.19
N GLY A 292 8.16 13.88 31.13
CA GLY A 292 8.16 15.32 31.37
C GLY A 292 7.21 16.10 30.45
N GLN A 293 6.96 15.63 29.21
CA GLN A 293 5.98 16.24 28.32
C GLN A 293 4.54 16.09 28.83
N THR A 294 4.22 14.93 29.39
CA THR A 294 2.89 14.69 29.99
C THR A 294 2.72 15.41 31.32
N GLU A 295 3.79 15.50 32.12
CA GLU A 295 3.82 16.24 33.39
C GLU A 295 3.67 17.74 33.16
N ALA A 296 4.42 18.31 32.21
CA ALA A 296 4.29 19.71 31.83
C ALA A 296 2.88 20.04 31.31
N ALA A 297 2.30 19.18 30.46
CA ALA A 297 0.93 19.34 29.97
C ALA A 297 -0.10 19.31 31.13
N SER A 298 0.11 18.42 32.11
CA SER A 298 -0.75 18.33 33.30
C SER A 298 -0.60 19.55 34.20
N ALA A 299 0.61 20.09 34.36
CA ALA A 299 0.86 21.33 35.09
C ALA A 299 0.18 22.55 34.46
N LEU A 300 -0.03 22.54 33.14
CA LEU A 300 -0.81 23.54 32.40
C LEU A 300 -2.32 23.29 32.46
N GLY A 301 -2.80 22.32 33.23
CA GLY A 301 -4.22 22.00 33.40
C GLY A 301 -4.86 21.28 32.20
N LEU A 302 -4.08 20.68 31.30
CA LEU A 302 -4.62 19.90 30.21
C LEU A 302 -5.18 18.56 30.73
N SER A 303 -6.41 18.23 30.30
CA SER A 303 -6.96 16.90 30.60
C SER A 303 -6.18 15.79 29.89
N PRO A 304 -6.17 14.54 30.38
CA PRO A 304 -5.44 13.43 29.78
C PRO A 304 -5.71 13.24 28.29
N THR A 305 -6.96 13.39 27.86
CA THR A 305 -7.36 13.31 26.44
C THR A 305 -6.75 14.43 25.60
N LYS A 306 -6.73 15.66 26.13
CA LYS A 306 -6.11 16.81 25.43
C LYS A 306 -4.58 16.65 25.39
N THR A 307 -3.96 16.21 26.49
CA THR A 307 -2.52 15.89 26.54
C THR A 307 -2.17 14.83 25.50
N LEU A 308 -2.93 13.73 25.40
CA LEU A 308 -2.69 12.70 24.40
C LEU A 308 -2.81 13.28 22.98
N ARG A 309 -3.87 14.01 22.69
CA ARG A 309 -4.16 14.51 21.33
C ARG A 309 -3.24 15.65 20.89
N LEU A 310 -2.87 16.57 21.79
CA LEU A 310 -2.16 17.81 21.44
C LEU A 310 -0.66 17.71 21.68
N VAL A 311 -0.20 16.85 22.57
CA VAL A 311 1.22 16.74 22.98
C VAL A 311 1.82 15.40 22.58
N VAL A 312 1.23 14.29 23.01
CA VAL A 312 1.83 12.95 22.83
C VAL A 312 1.71 12.47 21.38
N ILE A 313 0.51 12.44 20.80
CA ILE A 313 0.28 11.90 19.45
C ILE A 313 1.12 12.63 18.39
N PRO A 314 1.16 13.99 18.32
CA PRO A 314 1.96 14.67 17.30
C PRO A 314 3.45 14.38 17.39
N GLN A 315 3.98 14.21 18.61
CA GLN A 315 5.38 13.84 18.82
C GLN A 315 5.64 12.36 18.50
N ALA A 316 4.76 11.46 18.96
CA ALA A 316 4.85 10.02 18.70
C ALA A 316 4.79 9.70 17.19
N MET A 317 3.95 10.41 16.42
CA MET A 317 3.83 10.20 14.97
C MET A 317 5.16 10.39 14.23
N ARG A 318 6.04 11.27 14.70
CA ARG A 318 7.37 11.46 14.10
C ARG A 318 8.28 10.25 14.28
N VAL A 319 8.12 9.56 15.41
CA VAL A 319 8.87 8.33 15.71
C VAL A 319 8.24 7.14 14.97
N ILE A 320 6.91 7.14 14.82
CA ILE A 320 6.12 6.07 14.20
C ILE A 320 6.28 6.06 12.67
N ILE A 321 6.24 7.21 12.00
CA ILE A 321 6.16 7.30 10.52
C ILE A 321 7.36 6.65 9.81
N PRO A 322 8.64 6.85 10.20
CA PRO A 322 9.76 6.24 9.50
C PRO A 322 9.70 4.69 9.48
N PRO A 323 9.55 3.98 10.61
CA PRO A 323 9.45 2.52 10.59
C PRO A 323 8.14 2.02 9.97
N LEU A 324 7.04 2.81 10.05
CA LEU A 324 5.77 2.49 9.38
C LEU A 324 5.95 2.41 7.85
N THR A 325 6.76 3.30 7.27
CA THR A 325 7.11 3.25 5.84
C THR A 325 7.68 1.89 5.44
N SER A 326 8.60 1.35 6.25
CA SER A 326 9.19 0.03 6.00
C SER A 326 8.14 -1.09 6.04
N GLN A 327 7.13 -0.99 6.90
CA GLN A 327 6.04 -1.97 6.95
C GLN A 327 5.15 -1.91 5.69
N TYR A 328 4.86 -0.73 5.16
CA TYR A 328 4.11 -0.57 3.92
C TYR A 328 4.86 -1.14 2.71
N LEU A 329 6.18 -0.89 2.63
CA LEU A 329 7.03 -1.47 1.60
C LEU A 329 7.08 -3.00 1.70
N ASN A 330 7.19 -3.54 2.91
CA ASN A 330 7.20 -4.99 3.15
C ASN A 330 5.85 -5.62 2.80
N LEU A 331 4.73 -5.01 3.19
CA LEU A 331 3.39 -5.51 2.85
C LEU A 331 3.20 -5.58 1.33
N THR A 332 3.59 -4.53 0.60
CA THR A 332 3.50 -4.51 -0.87
C THR A 332 4.35 -5.60 -1.52
N LYS A 333 5.57 -5.87 -1.01
CA LYS A 333 6.41 -6.98 -1.50
C LYS A 333 5.78 -8.34 -1.15
N ASN A 334 5.27 -8.48 0.06
CA ASN A 334 4.65 -9.71 0.53
C ASN A 334 3.33 -10.04 -0.20
N SER A 335 2.70 -9.07 -0.89
CA SER A 335 1.53 -9.36 -1.74
C SER A 335 1.85 -10.36 -2.85
N SER A 336 3.10 -10.46 -3.30
CA SER A 336 3.55 -11.46 -4.28
C SER A 336 3.42 -12.91 -3.79
N LEU A 337 3.31 -13.16 -2.48
CA LEU A 337 3.00 -14.49 -1.93
C LEU A 337 1.59 -14.97 -2.30
N ALA A 338 0.75 -14.08 -2.84
CA ALA A 338 -0.55 -14.38 -3.45
C ALA A 338 -0.51 -15.55 -4.44
N THR A 339 0.57 -15.67 -5.18
CA THR A 339 0.83 -16.75 -6.14
C THR A 339 0.69 -18.14 -5.50
N ALA A 340 1.04 -18.30 -4.22
CA ALA A 340 1.00 -19.57 -3.51
C ALA A 340 -0.42 -20.13 -3.32
N ILE A 341 -1.46 -19.29 -3.40
CA ILE A 341 -2.88 -19.69 -3.31
C ILE A 341 -3.64 -19.39 -4.60
N GLY A 342 -2.96 -19.01 -5.69
CA GLY A 342 -3.54 -18.77 -7.00
C GLY A 342 -4.31 -17.45 -7.14
N TYR A 343 -4.11 -16.47 -6.26
CA TYR A 343 -4.66 -15.13 -6.49
C TYR A 343 -3.96 -14.48 -7.69
N PRO A 344 -4.72 -13.90 -8.65
CA PRO A 344 -4.15 -13.39 -9.91
C PRO A 344 -3.51 -12.00 -9.74
N ASP A 345 -2.46 -11.92 -8.93
CA ASP A 345 -1.60 -10.73 -8.86
C ASP A 345 -0.62 -10.67 -10.04
N LEU A 346 0.21 -9.64 -10.09
CA LEU A 346 1.18 -9.47 -11.18
C LEU A 346 2.17 -10.64 -11.28
N VAL A 347 2.60 -11.20 -10.15
CA VAL A 347 3.54 -12.35 -10.14
C VAL A 347 2.85 -13.60 -10.68
N SER A 348 1.66 -13.92 -10.21
CA SER A 348 0.89 -15.09 -10.66
C SER A 348 0.56 -15.01 -12.14
N VAL A 349 0.03 -13.88 -12.61
CA VAL A 349 -0.40 -13.70 -14.00
C VAL A 349 0.79 -13.60 -14.94
N PHE A 350 1.77 -12.76 -14.61
CA PHE A 350 2.83 -12.40 -15.56
C PHE A 350 4.04 -13.33 -15.44
N MET A 351 4.58 -13.56 -14.23
CA MET A 351 5.69 -14.50 -14.05
C MET A 351 5.23 -15.97 -14.03
N GLY A 352 3.99 -16.25 -13.62
CA GLY A 352 3.41 -17.59 -13.66
C GLY A 352 2.96 -17.95 -15.08
N THR A 353 1.85 -17.37 -15.55
CA THR A 353 1.19 -17.80 -16.78
C THR A 353 1.86 -17.23 -18.05
N THR A 354 2.09 -15.91 -18.12
CA THR A 354 2.67 -15.26 -19.32
C THR A 354 4.07 -15.79 -19.61
N LEU A 355 4.92 -15.91 -18.60
CA LEU A 355 6.28 -16.45 -18.79
C LEU A 355 6.26 -17.87 -19.34
N ASN A 356 5.38 -18.73 -18.78
CA ASN A 356 5.29 -20.13 -19.25
C ASN A 356 4.77 -20.25 -20.70
N GLN A 357 3.92 -19.34 -21.14
CA GLN A 357 3.39 -19.35 -22.51
C GLN A 357 4.35 -18.72 -23.53
N THR A 358 5.08 -17.67 -23.14
CA THR A 358 5.93 -16.90 -24.08
C THR A 358 7.40 -17.32 -24.05
N GLY A 359 7.87 -17.90 -22.93
CA GLY A 359 9.28 -18.22 -22.72
C GLY A 359 10.20 -17.01 -22.51
N GLN A 360 9.68 -15.78 -22.54
CA GLN A 360 10.46 -14.53 -22.48
C GLN A 360 10.80 -14.14 -21.05
N ALA A 361 11.70 -14.91 -20.44
CA ALA A 361 12.00 -14.80 -19.01
C ALA A 361 12.61 -13.45 -18.62
N ILE A 362 13.52 -12.92 -19.43
CA ILE A 362 14.24 -11.67 -19.10
C ILE A 362 13.28 -10.50 -19.06
N GLU A 363 12.45 -10.35 -20.10
CA GLU A 363 11.50 -9.25 -20.24
C GLU A 363 10.42 -9.30 -19.17
N VAL A 364 9.82 -10.48 -18.97
CA VAL A 364 8.74 -10.68 -17.98
C VAL A 364 9.24 -10.43 -16.56
N ILE A 365 10.42 -10.97 -16.20
CA ILE A 365 11.02 -10.75 -14.88
C ILE A 365 11.41 -9.29 -14.71
N ALA A 366 12.08 -8.68 -15.70
CA ALA A 366 12.49 -7.28 -15.62
C ALA A 366 11.28 -6.33 -15.47
N MET A 367 10.21 -6.56 -16.23
CA MET A 367 8.97 -5.78 -16.12
C MET A 367 8.35 -5.93 -14.72
N THR A 368 8.23 -7.15 -14.22
CA THR A 368 7.66 -7.43 -12.90
C THR A 368 8.49 -6.79 -11.79
N MET A 369 9.82 -6.98 -11.81
CA MET A 369 10.73 -6.34 -10.86
C MET A 369 10.66 -4.81 -10.93
N GLY A 370 10.60 -4.26 -12.16
CA GLY A 370 10.48 -2.83 -12.41
C GLY A 370 9.21 -2.24 -11.77
N VAL A 371 8.09 -2.93 -11.87
CA VAL A 371 6.83 -2.50 -11.22
C VAL A 371 6.97 -2.46 -9.70
N TYR A 372 7.46 -3.53 -9.07
CA TYR A 372 7.65 -3.54 -7.61
C TYR A 372 8.64 -2.46 -7.15
N LEU A 373 9.67 -2.20 -7.94
CA LEU A 373 10.62 -1.11 -7.68
C LEU A 373 9.93 0.26 -7.75
N ILE A 374 9.13 0.52 -8.80
CA ILE A 374 8.38 1.78 -8.98
C ILE A 374 7.39 1.98 -7.84
N ILE A 375 6.61 0.96 -7.48
CA ILE A 375 5.67 1.04 -6.36
C ILE A 375 6.41 1.34 -5.05
N SER A 376 7.56 0.68 -4.83
CA SER A 376 8.37 0.90 -3.63
C SER A 376 8.93 2.32 -3.56
N ILE A 377 9.47 2.83 -4.66
CA ILE A 377 9.97 4.22 -4.74
C ILE A 377 8.83 5.21 -4.52
N THR A 378 7.69 5.00 -5.18
CA THR A 378 6.51 5.87 -5.04
C THR A 378 6.02 5.91 -3.60
N THR A 379 5.87 4.75 -2.96
CA THR A 379 5.48 4.65 -1.54
C THR A 379 6.48 5.38 -0.65
N SER A 380 7.78 5.16 -0.86
CA SER A 380 8.84 5.82 -0.09
C SER A 380 8.84 7.33 -0.25
N VAL A 381 8.63 7.84 -1.47
CA VAL A 381 8.55 9.29 -1.75
C VAL A 381 7.32 9.89 -1.08
N LEU A 382 6.15 9.27 -1.21
CA LEU A 382 4.91 9.73 -0.57
C LEU A 382 5.06 9.80 0.96
N MET A 383 5.60 8.75 1.56
CA MET A 383 5.83 8.70 3.01
C MET A 383 6.88 9.71 3.48
N ASN A 384 7.92 9.96 2.68
CA ASN A 384 8.93 10.97 3.00
C ASN A 384 8.36 12.40 2.93
N ILE A 385 7.51 12.69 1.92
CA ILE A 385 6.77 13.95 1.83
C ILE A 385 5.86 14.13 3.06
N TYR A 386 5.15 13.06 3.46
CA TYR A 386 4.30 13.09 4.65
C TYR A 386 5.13 13.31 5.92
N ASN A 387 6.24 12.61 6.08
CA ASN A 387 7.14 12.76 7.23
C ASN A 387 7.68 14.20 7.36
N ARG A 388 8.11 14.82 6.24
CA ARG A 388 8.57 16.21 6.22
C ARG A 388 7.50 17.21 6.67
N ARG A 389 6.22 16.94 6.39
CA ARG A 389 5.11 17.81 6.84
C ARG A 389 4.81 17.67 8.33
N MET A 390 5.22 16.55 8.94
CA MET A 390 5.02 16.28 10.38
C MET A 390 6.19 16.73 11.25
N THR A 391 7.36 17.08 10.65
CA THR A 391 8.48 17.68 11.40
C THR A 391 8.10 19.08 11.87
N LEU A 392 8.22 19.35 13.18
CA LEU A 392 8.13 20.73 13.71
C LEU A 392 9.40 21.47 13.31
N VAL A 393 9.23 22.68 12.82
CA VAL A 393 10.33 23.62 12.74
C VAL A 393 10.60 24.07 14.17
N GLU A 394 11.67 23.57 14.77
CA GLU A 394 12.19 24.15 16.02
C GLU A 394 12.69 25.57 15.66
N ARG A 395 12.00 26.58 16.22
CA ARG A 395 12.42 27.98 16.15
C ARG A 395 13.19 28.31 17.40
#